data_70e6edf78f59b2d6dca2b0805c33871d
#
_entry.id   70e6edf78f59b2d6dca2b0805c33871d
#
_cell.length_a   1.000
_cell.length_b   1.000
_cell.length_c   1.000
_cell.angle_alpha   90.00
_cell.angle_beta   90.00
_cell.angle_gamma   90.00
#
_symmetry.space_group_name_H-M   'P 1'
#
loop_
_entity.id
_entity.type
_entity.pdbx_description
1 polymer ?
#
loop_
_entity_poly.entity_id
_entity_poly.type
_entity_poly.pdbx_seq_one_letter_code
_entity_poly.pdbx_strand_id
1 'polypeptide(L)'
;MAKVTGLGGVFYKVEDSEATARWYKETLGVGGEWGATFAFAGDPEGYTVLSPFKATSDYFAPSESGFMINLRVDDLDAMTAELEAKGIEILGRQDEEYGKFAWILDCDGIKVELWQQVGPAPE
;
A
#
# COMPACT_ATOMS: atom_id res chain seq x y z
N MET A 1 -1.63 2.50 -22.11
CA MET A 1 -0.55 2.63 -21.13
C MET A 1 -1.11 2.55 -19.72
N ALA A 2 -0.43 1.79 -18.87
CA ALA A 2 -0.80 1.76 -17.46
C ALA A 2 -0.37 3.06 -16.79
N LYS A 3 -1.12 3.49 -15.80
CA LYS A 3 -0.81 4.73 -15.09
C LYS A 3 -1.08 4.59 -13.59
N VAL A 4 -0.35 5.40 -12.83
CA VAL A 4 -0.62 5.59 -11.41
C VAL A 4 -1.85 6.48 -11.29
N THR A 5 -2.84 6.04 -10.53
CA THR A 5 -4.11 6.75 -10.38
C THR A 5 -4.23 7.51 -9.05
N GLY A 6 -3.33 7.26 -8.12
CA GLY A 6 -3.33 7.96 -6.85
C GLY A 6 -2.47 7.30 -5.80
N LEU A 7 -2.42 7.90 -4.64
CA LEU A 7 -1.76 7.33 -3.47
C LEU A 7 -2.66 6.25 -2.88
N GLY A 8 -2.14 5.03 -2.80
CA GLY A 8 -2.88 3.91 -2.21
C GLY A 8 -2.86 3.96 -0.69
N GLY A 9 -1.81 4.49 -0.11
CA GLY A 9 -1.75 4.62 1.34
C GLY A 9 -0.36 4.93 1.87
N VAL A 10 -0.28 5.07 3.17
CA VAL A 10 0.95 5.27 3.93
C VAL A 10 1.07 4.14 4.95
N PHE A 11 2.21 3.45 4.93
CA PHE A 11 2.48 2.33 5.82
C PHE A 11 3.74 2.66 6.61
N TYR A 12 3.66 2.55 7.92
CA TYR A 12 4.77 2.98 8.77
C TYR A 12 4.90 2.03 9.97
N LYS A 13 6.12 1.94 10.50
CA LYS A 13 6.40 1.03 11.60
C LYS A 13 6.22 1.72 12.94
N VAL A 14 5.57 1.04 13.86
CA VAL A 14 5.40 1.46 15.25
C VAL A 14 5.69 0.25 16.14
N GLU A 15 5.96 0.48 17.42
CA GLU A 15 6.27 -0.61 18.35
C GLU A 15 5.07 -1.51 18.63
N ASP A 16 3.90 -0.91 18.82
CA ASP A 16 2.65 -1.64 19.11
C ASP A 16 1.58 -1.17 18.15
N SER A 17 1.44 -1.89 17.03
CA SER A 17 0.51 -1.50 15.97
C SER A 17 -0.96 -1.59 16.41
N GLU A 18 -1.28 -2.52 17.31
CA GLU A 18 -2.65 -2.63 17.83
C GLU A 18 -3.00 -1.44 18.70
N ALA A 19 -2.06 -1.01 19.55
CA ALA A 19 -2.27 0.18 20.37
C ALA A 19 -2.40 1.45 19.51
N THR A 20 -1.59 1.57 18.47
CA THR A 20 -1.66 2.70 17.55
C THR A 20 -3.01 2.73 16.82
N ALA A 21 -3.46 1.58 16.29
CA ALA A 21 -4.75 1.51 15.61
C ALA A 21 -5.90 1.86 16.55
N ARG A 22 -5.85 1.38 17.78
CA ARG A 22 -6.84 1.70 18.79
C ARG A 22 -6.85 3.19 19.13
N TRP A 23 -5.66 3.80 19.26
CA TRP A 23 -5.56 5.24 19.52
C TRP A 23 -6.25 6.06 18.41
N TYR A 24 -5.99 5.72 17.15
CA TYR A 24 -6.62 6.41 16.03
C TYR A 24 -8.14 6.26 16.05
N LYS A 25 -8.62 5.07 16.37
CA LYS A 25 -10.05 4.83 16.45
C LYS A 25 -10.70 5.61 17.59
N GLU A 26 -10.12 5.53 18.78
CA GLU A 26 -10.69 6.16 19.98
C GLU A 26 -10.55 7.67 19.98
N THR A 27 -9.45 8.20 19.46
CA THR A 27 -9.15 9.63 19.52
C THR A 27 -9.67 10.38 18.31
N LEU A 28 -9.54 9.83 17.11
CA LEU A 28 -9.89 10.50 15.87
C LEU A 28 -11.08 9.86 15.14
N GLY A 29 -11.59 8.77 15.64
CA GLY A 29 -12.68 8.06 14.99
C GLY A 29 -12.28 7.39 13.67
N VAL A 30 -11.00 7.09 13.50
CA VAL A 30 -10.43 6.60 12.25
C VAL A 30 -10.03 5.14 12.40
N GLY A 31 -10.51 4.30 11.48
CA GLY A 31 -10.04 2.95 11.32
C GLY A 31 -10.68 1.91 12.22
N GLY A 32 -10.03 0.78 12.34
CA GLY A 32 -10.47 -0.38 13.09
C GLY A 32 -9.27 -1.09 13.70
N GLU A 33 -9.29 -2.42 13.64
CA GLU A 33 -8.27 -3.22 14.33
C GLU A 33 -6.88 -3.16 13.69
N TRP A 34 -6.82 -2.91 12.38
CA TRP A 34 -5.53 -3.00 11.65
C TRP A 34 -5.09 -1.66 11.06
N GLY A 35 -5.97 -0.69 10.97
CA GLY A 35 -5.70 0.59 10.33
C GLY A 35 -6.95 1.19 9.77
N ALA A 36 -6.85 2.00 8.73
CA ALA A 36 -7.98 2.74 8.19
C ALA A 36 -8.01 2.70 6.67
N THR A 37 -9.22 2.80 6.12
CA THR A 37 -9.46 3.06 4.71
C THR A 37 -10.28 4.34 4.56
N PHE A 38 -10.00 5.07 3.50
CA PHE A 38 -10.72 6.30 3.18
C PHE A 38 -11.22 6.19 1.73
N ALA A 39 -12.54 6.11 1.56
CA ALA A 39 -13.13 6.00 0.22
C ALA A 39 -12.96 7.31 -0.55
N PHE A 40 -12.75 7.20 -1.85
CA PHE A 40 -12.63 8.38 -2.71
C PHE A 40 -14.03 8.92 -3.04
N ALA A 41 -14.20 10.22 -2.93
CA ALA A 41 -15.49 10.85 -3.17
C ALA A 41 -15.98 10.66 -4.63
N GLY A 42 -15.07 10.67 -5.59
CA GLY A 42 -15.39 10.53 -7.01
C GLY A 42 -15.36 9.10 -7.55
N ASP A 43 -15.08 8.13 -6.68
CA ASP A 43 -14.98 6.71 -7.05
C ASP A 43 -15.55 5.88 -5.89
N PRO A 44 -16.78 5.38 -6.01
CA PRO A 44 -17.43 4.69 -4.89
C PRO A 44 -16.70 3.45 -4.40
N GLU A 45 -15.85 2.86 -5.23
CA GLU A 45 -15.09 1.67 -4.85
C GLU A 45 -13.63 1.97 -4.51
N GLY A 46 -13.13 3.16 -4.86
CA GLY A 46 -11.76 3.56 -4.58
C GLY A 46 -11.55 3.95 -3.13
N TYR A 47 -10.36 3.65 -2.60
CA TYR A 47 -10.03 3.98 -1.22
C TYR A 47 -8.53 4.10 -1.03
N THR A 48 -8.13 4.78 0.05
CA THR A 48 -6.74 4.81 0.52
C THR A 48 -6.65 4.12 1.87
N VAL A 49 -5.44 3.71 2.23
CA VAL A 49 -5.19 2.93 3.44
C VAL A 49 -4.21 3.69 4.33
N LEU A 50 -4.50 3.74 5.62
CA LEU A 50 -3.57 4.16 6.65
C LEU A 50 -3.35 2.95 7.56
N SER A 51 -2.14 2.40 7.57
CA SER A 51 -1.89 1.15 8.30
C SER A 51 -0.58 1.20 9.07
N PRO A 52 -0.63 1.09 10.41
CA PRO A 52 0.59 0.90 11.19
C PRO A 52 1.06 -0.54 11.07
N PHE A 53 2.37 -0.71 10.93
CA PHE A 53 3.02 -2.01 10.91
C PHE A 53 3.85 -2.15 12.19
N LYS A 54 4.06 -3.39 12.62
CA LYS A 54 4.94 -3.64 13.76
C LYS A 54 6.36 -3.20 13.42
N ALA A 55 7.06 -2.63 14.40
CA ALA A 55 8.44 -2.19 14.19
C ALA A 55 9.34 -3.33 13.73
N THR A 56 9.03 -4.58 14.11
CA THR A 56 9.80 -5.77 13.75
C THR A 56 9.36 -6.39 12.42
N SER A 57 8.39 -5.82 11.73
CA SER A 57 7.93 -6.36 10.45
C SER A 57 9.03 -6.31 9.40
N ASP A 58 9.16 -7.37 8.61
CA ASP A 58 10.06 -7.41 7.48
C ASP A 58 9.37 -7.07 6.14
N TYR A 59 8.13 -6.63 6.20
CA TYR A 59 7.34 -6.37 5.00
C TYR A 59 7.97 -5.28 4.11
N PHE A 60 8.68 -4.33 4.73
CA PHE A 60 9.32 -3.23 3.98
C PHE A 60 10.71 -3.62 3.44
N ALA A 61 11.22 -4.79 3.78
CA ALA A 61 12.50 -5.24 3.27
C ALA A 61 12.44 -5.36 1.73
N PRO A 62 13.54 -5.10 0.99
CA PRO A 62 14.88 -4.83 1.50
C PRO A 62 15.14 -3.37 1.88
N SER A 63 14.12 -2.51 1.90
CA SER A 63 14.29 -1.15 2.40
C SER A 63 14.53 -1.17 3.91
N GLU A 64 15.41 -0.27 4.37
CA GLU A 64 15.67 -0.09 5.79
C GLU A 64 14.83 1.04 6.41
N SER A 65 14.00 1.69 5.58
CA SER A 65 13.14 2.79 6.04
C SER A 65 11.98 2.27 6.87
N GLY A 66 11.50 3.09 7.78
CA GLY A 66 10.39 2.78 8.66
C GLY A 66 9.02 3.01 8.02
N PHE A 67 8.97 3.31 6.74
CA PHE A 67 7.72 3.51 6.01
C PHE A 67 7.82 2.92 4.61
N MET A 68 6.67 2.71 4.00
CA MET A 68 6.54 2.23 2.63
C MET A 68 5.43 3.04 1.95
N ILE A 69 5.61 3.32 0.68
CA ILE A 69 4.62 4.05 -0.12
C ILE A 69 3.81 3.03 -0.93
N ASN A 70 2.50 3.21 -0.93
CA ASN A 70 1.63 2.41 -1.78
C ASN A 70 1.04 3.33 -2.86
N LEU A 71 1.16 2.92 -4.12
CA LEU A 71 0.60 3.65 -5.26
C LEU A 71 -0.43 2.77 -5.95
N ARG A 72 -1.63 3.30 -6.14
CA ARG A 72 -2.66 2.60 -6.90
C ARG A 72 -2.35 2.69 -8.39
N VAL A 73 -2.58 1.60 -9.09
CA VAL A 73 -2.44 1.54 -10.55
C VAL A 73 -3.71 0.97 -11.16
N ASP A 74 -3.96 1.33 -12.40
CA ASP A 74 -5.14 0.85 -13.13
C ASP A 74 -4.94 -0.53 -13.73
N ASP A 75 -3.71 -0.91 -14.05
CA ASP A 75 -3.39 -2.19 -14.69
C ASP A 75 -2.00 -2.63 -14.25
N LEU A 76 -1.95 -3.54 -13.28
CA LEU A 76 -0.68 -3.95 -12.71
C LEU A 76 0.16 -4.78 -13.68
N ASP A 77 -0.47 -5.61 -14.51
CA ASP A 77 0.27 -6.40 -15.48
C ASP A 77 1.00 -5.50 -16.48
N ALA A 78 0.31 -4.48 -17.00
CA ALA A 78 0.91 -3.52 -17.91
C ALA A 78 1.98 -2.70 -17.20
N MET A 79 1.73 -2.27 -15.96
CA MET A 79 2.70 -1.49 -15.18
C MET A 79 3.98 -2.25 -14.94
N THR A 80 3.90 -3.51 -14.53
CA THR A 80 5.10 -4.32 -14.28
C THR A 80 5.88 -4.57 -15.58
N ALA A 81 5.19 -4.81 -16.69
CA ALA A 81 5.85 -4.97 -17.99
C ALA A 81 6.58 -3.68 -18.42
N GLU A 82 5.95 -2.53 -18.24
CA GLU A 82 6.57 -1.24 -18.55
C GLU A 82 7.80 -0.96 -17.68
N LEU A 83 7.71 -1.28 -16.40
CA LEU A 83 8.83 -1.10 -15.47
C LEU A 83 10.00 -2.01 -15.81
N GLU A 84 9.73 -3.26 -16.11
CA GLU A 84 10.78 -4.20 -16.53
C GLU A 84 11.45 -3.74 -17.82
N ALA A 85 10.68 -3.20 -18.77
CA ALA A 85 11.23 -2.65 -20.00
C ALA A 85 12.16 -1.44 -19.72
N LYS A 86 11.95 -0.73 -18.62
CA LYS A 86 12.82 0.39 -18.19
C LYS A 86 13.99 -0.07 -17.33
N GLY A 87 14.15 -1.36 -17.12
CA GLY A 87 15.23 -1.90 -16.31
C GLY A 87 14.96 -1.86 -14.81
N ILE A 88 13.72 -1.67 -14.39
CA ILE A 88 13.36 -1.68 -12.97
C ILE A 88 13.09 -3.11 -12.54
N GLU A 89 13.74 -3.54 -11.47
CA GLU A 89 13.52 -4.87 -10.90
C GLU A 89 12.21 -4.94 -10.15
N ILE A 90 11.39 -5.95 -10.46
CA ILE A 90 10.20 -6.25 -9.69
C ILE A 90 10.62 -7.21 -8.57
N LEU A 91 10.56 -6.73 -7.34
CA LEU A 91 11.00 -7.50 -6.16
C LEU A 91 10.12 -8.71 -5.89
N GLY A 92 8.84 -8.62 -6.23
CA GLY A 92 7.88 -9.69 -6.02
C GLY A 92 6.52 -9.33 -6.54
N ARG A 93 5.65 -10.32 -6.57
CA ARG A 93 4.27 -10.18 -7.00
C ARG A 93 3.37 -11.06 -6.14
N GLN A 94 2.21 -10.57 -5.77
CA GLN A 94 1.23 -11.35 -5.03
C GLN A 94 -0.18 -10.91 -5.43
N ASP A 95 -1.01 -11.88 -5.82
CA ASP A 95 -2.39 -11.62 -6.18
C ASP A 95 -3.28 -12.17 -5.07
N GLU A 96 -4.17 -11.32 -4.57
CA GLU A 96 -5.14 -11.64 -3.52
C GLU A 96 -6.55 -11.39 -4.03
N GLU A 97 -7.56 -11.84 -3.28
CA GLU A 97 -8.96 -11.62 -3.66
C GLU A 97 -9.31 -10.12 -3.73
N TYR A 98 -8.67 -9.30 -2.91
CA TYR A 98 -8.96 -7.88 -2.78
C TYR A 98 -8.00 -6.99 -3.54
N GLY A 99 -6.96 -7.54 -4.15
CA GLY A 99 -6.00 -6.73 -4.90
C GLY A 99 -4.86 -7.53 -5.48
N LYS A 100 -4.22 -6.92 -6.47
CA LYS A 100 -2.98 -7.43 -7.05
C LYS A 100 -1.86 -6.50 -6.63
N PHE A 101 -0.75 -7.07 -6.19
CA PHE A 101 0.37 -6.31 -5.61
C PHE A 101 1.69 -6.67 -6.27
N ALA A 102 2.53 -5.68 -6.47
CA ALA A 102 3.92 -5.86 -6.87
C ALA A 102 4.77 -4.83 -6.14
N TRP A 103 6.05 -5.12 -5.96
CA TRP A 103 6.95 -4.27 -5.19
C TRP A 103 8.19 -3.93 -5.96
N ILE A 104 8.63 -2.69 -5.83
CA ILE A 104 9.88 -2.18 -6.37
C ILE A 104 10.58 -1.33 -5.30
N LEU A 105 11.83 -0.96 -5.55
CA LEU A 105 12.49 0.10 -4.79
C LEU A 105 12.54 1.35 -5.67
N ASP A 106 12.32 2.52 -5.07
CA ASP A 106 12.50 3.77 -5.78
C ASP A 106 14.01 4.13 -5.83
N CYS A 107 14.32 5.30 -6.39
CA CYS A 107 15.71 5.74 -6.55
C CYS A 107 16.43 6.04 -5.23
N ASP A 108 15.69 6.17 -4.14
CA ASP A 108 16.24 6.41 -2.81
C ASP A 108 16.19 5.19 -1.90
N GLY A 109 15.82 4.03 -2.44
CA GLY A 109 15.74 2.79 -1.68
C GLY A 109 14.47 2.63 -0.85
N ILE A 110 13.47 3.45 -1.08
CA ILE A 110 12.17 3.32 -0.42
C ILE A 110 11.36 2.26 -1.15
N LYS A 111 10.79 1.31 -0.41
CA LYS A 111 9.94 0.30 -1.02
C LYS A 111 8.63 0.92 -1.46
N VAL A 112 8.24 0.63 -2.68
CA VAL A 112 6.96 1.07 -3.26
C VAL A 112 6.15 -0.17 -3.56
N GLU A 113 4.94 -0.22 -3.00
CA GLU A 113 3.95 -1.23 -3.32
C GLU A 113 3.05 -0.68 -4.41
N LEU A 114 2.95 -1.40 -5.52
CA LEU A 114 2.03 -1.07 -6.60
C LEU A 114 0.80 -1.93 -6.42
N TRP A 115 -0.36 -1.32 -6.42
CA TRP A 115 -1.60 -2.00 -6.06
C TRP A 115 -2.71 -1.73 -7.06
N GLN A 116 -3.22 -2.80 -7.65
CA GLN A 116 -4.44 -2.75 -8.45
C GLN A 116 -5.57 -3.30 -7.58
N GLN A 117 -6.50 -2.43 -7.22
CA GLN A 117 -7.66 -2.81 -6.41
C GLN A 117 -8.54 -3.82 -7.15
N VAL A 118 -9.02 -4.82 -6.43
CA VAL A 118 -10.02 -5.77 -6.91
C VAL A 118 -11.17 -5.74 -5.92
N GLY A 119 -12.35 -5.36 -6.40
CA GLY A 119 -13.53 -5.26 -5.55
C GLY A 119 -13.56 -4.00 -4.68
N PRO A 120 -14.60 -3.84 -3.87
CA PRO A 120 -14.79 -2.65 -3.03
C PRO A 120 -13.88 -2.66 -1.80
N ALA A 121 -13.85 -1.52 -1.09
CA ALA A 121 -13.08 -1.40 0.14
C ALA A 121 -13.54 -2.42 1.18
N PRO A 122 -12.62 -2.99 1.95
CA PRO A 122 -13.01 -3.86 3.08
C PRO A 122 -13.68 -3.03 4.18
N GLU A 123 -14.55 -3.69 4.91
CA GLU A 123 -15.24 -3.05 6.03
C GLU A 123 -14.40 -3.03 7.31
#